data_a636d3dfbda5e57cda25a633bf30508f
#
_entry.id   a636d3dfbda5e57cda25a633bf30508f
#
_cell.length_a   1.000
_cell.length_b   1.000
_cell.length_c   1.000
_cell.angle_alpha   90.00
_cell.angle_beta   90.00
_cell.angle_gamma   90.00
#
_symmetry.space_group_name_H-M   'P 1'
#
loop_
_entity.id
_entity.type
_entity.pdbx_description
1 polymer ?
#
loop_
_entity_poly.entity_id
_entity_poly.type
_entity_poly.pdbx_seq_one_letter_code
_entity_poly.pdbx_strand_id
1 'polypeptide(L)'
;EFVNYMITTVTLNPAIDATWFLDSFDEEEINRLKGKKIDAGGKGINISRFLTVMDCPTLAMGFCGGPNGSLLLSLLEEANVDAQLTPVAGETRQNVTVFVEQGSKTIKINEAGPQISAEECKAFENMLLKQAQKGGFVVLAGKNPPGIDGKMTIDLLLKAKQAGAKIVVDSESLTLEEVV
;
A
#
# COMPACT_ATOMS: atom_id res chain seq x y z
N GLU A 1 -20.67 -17.63 18.50
CA GLU A 1 -19.38 -16.94 18.73
C GLU A 1 -18.90 -16.40 17.40
N PHE A 2 -18.83 -15.07 17.29
CA PHE A 2 -18.17 -14.44 16.14
C PHE A 2 -16.66 -14.66 16.29
N VAL A 3 -16.09 -15.53 15.45
CA VAL A 3 -14.65 -15.69 15.38
C VAL A 3 -14.08 -14.39 14.80
N ASN A 4 -13.44 -13.60 15.63
CA ASN A 4 -12.87 -12.31 15.24
C ASN A 4 -11.54 -12.58 14.52
N TYR A 5 -11.60 -12.84 13.21
CA TYR A 5 -10.43 -13.09 12.39
C TYR A 5 -9.66 -11.78 12.16
N MET A 6 -8.34 -11.82 12.40
CA MET A 6 -7.45 -10.75 11.96
C MET A 6 -7.45 -10.65 10.43
N ILE A 7 -7.61 -9.45 9.90
CA ILE A 7 -7.49 -9.17 8.47
C ILE A 7 -6.14 -8.46 8.25
N THR A 8 -5.19 -9.20 7.69
CA THR A 8 -3.88 -8.67 7.33
C THR A 8 -3.94 -8.14 5.90
N THR A 9 -3.82 -6.85 5.71
CA THR A 9 -3.73 -6.25 4.39
C THR A 9 -2.27 -6.14 3.95
N VAL A 10 -1.98 -6.51 2.71
CA VAL A 10 -0.64 -6.43 2.12
C VAL A 10 -0.65 -5.40 1.01
N THR A 11 0.15 -4.34 1.18
CA THR A 11 0.42 -3.32 0.17
C THR A 11 1.92 -3.36 -0.14
N LEU A 12 2.30 -4.08 -1.20
CA LEU A 12 3.72 -4.23 -1.54
C LEU A 12 4.35 -2.91 -2.02
N ASN A 13 3.57 -1.98 -2.55
CA ASN A 13 4.04 -0.70 -3.07
C ASN A 13 3.20 0.46 -2.53
N PRO A 14 3.26 0.73 -1.21
CA PRO A 14 2.55 1.85 -0.61
C PRO A 14 3.08 3.19 -1.13
N ALA A 15 2.37 4.26 -0.85
CA ALA A 15 2.73 5.60 -1.30
C ALA A 15 2.35 6.67 -0.27
N ILE A 16 2.94 7.84 -0.43
CA ILE A 16 2.38 9.08 0.07
C ILE A 16 1.50 9.65 -1.03
N ASP A 17 0.19 9.75 -0.80
CA ASP A 17 -0.74 10.34 -1.74
C ASP A 17 -0.89 11.84 -1.45
N ALA A 18 -0.33 12.68 -2.34
CA ALA A 18 -0.40 14.13 -2.27
C ALA A 18 -1.46 14.67 -3.23
N THR A 19 -2.48 15.35 -2.71
CA THR A 19 -3.45 16.07 -3.54
C THR A 19 -3.15 17.56 -3.48
N TRP A 20 -2.90 18.16 -4.64
CA TRP A 20 -2.62 19.57 -4.82
C TRP A 20 -3.82 20.27 -5.45
N PHE A 21 -4.26 21.36 -4.87
CA PHE A 21 -5.41 22.12 -5.34
C PHE A 21 -4.95 23.40 -6.03
N LEU A 22 -5.43 23.62 -7.26
CA LEU A 22 -5.20 24.81 -8.07
C LEU A 22 -6.54 25.41 -8.48
N ASP A 23 -6.63 26.73 -8.56
CA ASP A 23 -7.78 27.42 -9.16
C ASP A 23 -7.78 27.24 -10.69
N SER A 24 -6.61 27.43 -11.32
CA SER A 24 -6.38 27.22 -12.75
C SER A 24 -5.02 26.58 -12.98
N PHE A 25 -4.78 26.02 -14.14
CA PHE A 25 -3.51 25.45 -14.56
C PHE A 25 -3.07 26.07 -15.88
N ASP A 26 -1.89 26.68 -15.87
CA ASP A 26 -1.23 27.23 -17.03
C ASP A 26 0.08 26.47 -17.28
N GLU A 27 0.26 25.94 -18.49
CA GLU A 27 1.42 25.15 -18.88
C GLU A 27 2.69 25.98 -19.05
N GLU A 28 2.56 27.29 -19.30
CA GLU A 28 3.65 28.21 -19.59
C GLU A 28 4.04 29.08 -18.39
N GLU A 29 3.23 29.08 -17.32
CA GLU A 29 3.41 29.99 -16.18
C GLU A 29 3.62 29.23 -14.85
N ILE A 30 4.04 29.97 -13.81
CA ILE A 30 4.19 29.42 -12.47
C ILE A 30 2.81 29.23 -11.85
N ASN A 31 2.44 27.97 -11.66
CA ASN A 31 1.21 27.60 -10.95
C ASN A 31 1.46 27.59 -9.42
N ARG A 32 0.60 28.26 -8.66
CA ARG A 32 0.67 28.31 -7.18
C ARG A 32 -0.47 27.53 -6.54
N LEU A 33 -0.10 26.68 -5.58
CA LEU A 33 -1.09 25.88 -4.87
C LEU A 33 -2.01 26.75 -4.01
N LYS A 34 -3.32 26.51 -4.11
CA LYS A 34 -4.35 27.01 -3.18
C LYS A 34 -4.34 26.21 -1.87
N GLY A 35 -4.02 24.93 -1.95
CA GLY A 35 -3.92 24.03 -0.81
C GLY A 35 -3.31 22.68 -1.19
N LYS A 36 -2.99 21.89 -0.17
CA LYS A 36 -2.53 20.51 -0.36
C LYS A 36 -3.11 19.61 0.73
N LYS A 37 -3.31 18.33 0.38
CA LYS A 37 -3.66 17.26 1.30
C LYS A 37 -2.65 16.13 1.14
N ILE A 38 -2.24 15.52 2.24
CA ILE A 38 -1.32 14.38 2.26
C ILE A 38 -2.00 13.24 2.99
N ASP A 39 -2.02 12.07 2.39
CA ASP A 39 -2.63 10.87 2.95
C ASP A 39 -1.69 9.67 2.81
N ALA A 40 -1.85 8.68 3.70
CA ALA A 40 -1.27 7.36 3.52
C ALA A 40 -1.98 6.66 2.36
N GLY A 41 -1.21 6.25 1.33
CA GLY A 41 -1.72 5.68 0.10
C GLY A 41 -1.37 4.20 -0.08
N GLY A 42 -2.15 3.55 -0.92
CA GLY A 42 -2.05 2.14 -1.26
C GLY A 42 -3.36 1.39 -1.02
N LYS A 43 -3.74 0.50 -1.96
CA LYS A 43 -5.06 -0.17 -1.91
C LYS A 43 -5.26 -0.95 -0.60
N GLY A 44 -4.29 -1.76 -0.17
CA GLY A 44 -4.38 -2.51 1.09
C GLY A 44 -4.41 -1.60 2.32
N ILE A 45 -3.63 -0.51 2.33
CA ILE A 45 -3.67 0.50 3.39
C ILE A 45 -5.06 1.12 3.49
N ASN A 46 -5.69 1.46 2.35
CA ASN A 46 -7.05 1.99 2.36
C ASN A 46 -8.08 0.99 2.90
N ILE A 47 -7.88 -0.31 2.65
CA ILE A 47 -8.70 -1.38 3.25
C ILE A 47 -8.50 -1.38 4.78
N SER A 48 -7.27 -1.36 5.29
CA SER A 48 -7.02 -1.31 6.74
C SER A 48 -7.62 -0.05 7.38
N ARG A 49 -7.46 1.13 6.77
CA ARG A 49 -8.09 2.35 7.26
C ARG A 49 -9.61 2.23 7.38
N PHE A 50 -10.25 1.64 6.37
CA PHE A 50 -11.69 1.39 6.40
C PHE A 50 -12.08 0.39 7.50
N LEU A 51 -11.34 -0.72 7.63
CA LEU A 51 -11.58 -1.73 8.65
C LEU A 51 -11.41 -1.17 10.08
N THR A 52 -10.41 -0.30 10.29
CA THR A 52 -10.21 0.39 11.56
C THR A 52 -11.42 1.26 11.93
N VAL A 53 -11.99 2.01 10.97
CA VAL A 53 -13.21 2.79 11.20
C VAL A 53 -14.42 1.91 11.54
N MET A 54 -14.42 0.66 11.05
CA MET A 54 -15.48 -0.33 11.32
C MET A 54 -15.20 -1.18 12.57
N ASP A 55 -14.21 -0.82 13.40
CA ASP A 55 -13.78 -1.58 14.58
C ASP A 55 -13.45 -3.06 14.28
N CYS A 56 -13.00 -3.35 13.05
CA CYS A 56 -12.56 -4.68 12.63
C CYS A 56 -11.06 -4.83 12.83
N PRO A 57 -10.59 -5.90 13.52
CA PRO A 57 -9.17 -6.15 13.72
C PRO A 57 -8.41 -6.24 12.40
N THR A 58 -7.44 -5.36 12.19
CA THR A 58 -6.66 -5.29 10.96
C THR A 58 -5.19 -5.00 11.26
N LEU A 59 -4.31 -5.49 10.36
CA LEU A 59 -2.88 -5.20 10.38
C LEU A 59 -2.44 -4.85 8.95
N ALA A 60 -1.92 -3.65 8.74
CA ALA A 60 -1.33 -3.25 7.47
C ALA A 60 0.12 -3.73 7.38
N MET A 61 0.47 -4.46 6.32
CA MET A 61 1.83 -4.92 6.03
C MET A 61 2.28 -4.47 4.64
N GLY A 62 3.58 -4.27 4.46
CA GLY A 62 4.18 -3.82 3.21
C GLY A 62 5.62 -3.38 3.40
N PHE A 63 6.12 -2.57 2.47
CA PHE A 63 7.46 -1.99 2.54
C PHE A 63 7.39 -0.49 2.87
N CYS A 64 8.42 0.04 3.53
CA CYS A 64 8.58 1.48 3.71
C CYS A 64 10.06 1.85 3.78
N GLY A 65 10.43 3.01 3.26
CA GLY A 65 11.80 3.50 3.32
C GLY A 65 11.90 5.01 3.10
N GLY A 66 13.00 5.58 3.56
CA GLY A 66 13.29 7.00 3.45
C GLY A 66 12.37 7.92 4.27
N PRO A 67 12.46 9.24 4.08
CA PRO A 67 11.60 10.23 4.72
C PRO A 67 10.11 9.99 4.47
N ASN A 68 9.71 9.62 3.24
CA ASN A 68 8.32 9.28 2.92
C ASN A 68 7.84 8.03 3.65
N GLY A 69 8.73 7.05 3.89
CA GLY A 69 8.40 5.87 4.70
C GLY A 69 8.11 6.24 6.16
N SER A 70 8.89 7.15 6.74
CA SER A 70 8.65 7.69 8.08
C SER A 70 7.34 8.48 8.16
N LEU A 71 7.05 9.29 7.14
CA LEU A 71 5.79 10.02 7.04
C LEU A 71 4.60 9.05 6.91
N LEU A 72 4.74 7.98 6.11
CA LEU A 72 3.71 6.95 5.97
C LEU A 72 3.36 6.32 7.32
N LEU A 73 4.37 5.94 8.12
CA LEU A 73 4.16 5.38 9.45
C LEU A 73 3.43 6.35 10.37
N SER A 74 3.82 7.64 10.38
CA SER A 74 3.13 8.66 11.18
C SER A 74 1.66 8.83 10.77
N LEU A 75 1.37 8.83 9.47
CA LEU A 75 -0.01 8.95 8.98
C LEU A 75 -0.86 7.72 9.33
N LEU A 76 -0.26 6.52 9.36
CA LEU A 76 -0.96 5.31 9.79
C LEU A 76 -1.26 5.33 11.30
N GLU A 77 -0.29 5.80 12.11
CA GLU A 77 -0.47 5.99 13.54
C GLU A 77 -1.56 7.02 13.85
N GLU A 78 -1.56 8.17 13.18
CA GLU A 78 -2.62 9.19 13.30
C GLU A 78 -4.01 8.65 12.94
N ALA A 79 -4.07 7.71 11.98
CA ALA A 79 -5.31 7.04 11.58
C ALA A 79 -5.69 5.84 12.48
N ASN A 80 -4.93 5.56 13.55
CA ASN A 80 -5.06 4.40 14.43
C ASN A 80 -5.02 3.05 13.68
N VAL A 81 -4.26 2.97 12.60
CA VAL A 81 -4.07 1.74 11.83
C VAL A 81 -2.84 1.00 12.35
N ASP A 82 -3.04 -0.19 12.89
CA ASP A 82 -1.93 -1.07 13.22
C ASP A 82 -1.15 -1.42 11.95
N ALA A 83 0.16 -1.16 11.96
CA ALA A 83 1.02 -1.39 10.81
C ALA A 83 2.33 -2.07 11.18
N GLN A 84 2.75 -3.01 10.34
CA GLN A 84 4.05 -3.67 10.42
C GLN A 84 4.71 -3.63 9.04
N LEU A 85 5.42 -2.54 8.76
CA LEU A 85 6.07 -2.33 7.48
C LEU A 85 7.54 -2.77 7.54
N THR A 86 7.99 -3.47 6.49
CA THR A 86 9.39 -3.89 6.35
C THR A 86 10.22 -2.71 5.85
N PRO A 87 11.29 -2.32 6.56
CA PRO A 87 12.20 -1.28 6.11
C PRO A 87 12.91 -1.68 4.82
N VAL A 88 13.03 -0.73 3.88
CA VAL A 88 13.77 -0.89 2.62
C VAL A 88 14.74 0.29 2.42
N ALA A 89 15.80 0.04 1.64
CA ALA A 89 16.81 1.06 1.35
C ALA A 89 16.28 2.19 0.45
N GLY A 90 15.38 1.85 -0.47
CA GLY A 90 14.76 2.82 -1.37
C GLY A 90 13.65 3.64 -0.69
N GLU A 91 13.36 4.82 -1.22
CA GLU A 91 12.34 5.70 -0.66
C GLU A 91 10.93 5.25 -1.05
N THR A 92 10.00 5.29 -0.11
CA THR A 92 8.56 5.14 -0.38
C THR A 92 8.12 6.18 -1.39
N ARG A 93 7.44 5.74 -2.44
CA ARG A 93 6.98 6.59 -3.54
C ARG A 93 5.97 7.64 -3.11
N GLN A 94 5.89 8.69 -3.89
CA GLN A 94 4.84 9.68 -3.82
C GLN A 94 3.96 9.62 -5.08
N ASN A 95 2.65 9.67 -4.89
CA ASN A 95 1.69 9.90 -5.96
C ASN A 95 1.16 11.33 -5.82
N VAL A 96 1.18 12.09 -6.90
CA VAL A 96 0.65 13.46 -6.92
C VAL A 96 -0.62 13.49 -7.76
N THR A 97 -1.70 13.98 -7.16
CA THR A 97 -2.95 14.30 -7.85
C THR A 97 -3.10 15.81 -7.86
N VAL A 98 -3.06 16.42 -9.03
CA VAL A 98 -3.35 17.86 -9.20
C VAL A 98 -4.83 18.00 -9.57
N PHE A 99 -5.59 18.62 -8.68
CA PHE A 99 -6.98 18.97 -8.93
C PHE A 99 -7.07 20.45 -9.34
N VAL A 100 -7.57 20.70 -10.54
CA VAL A 100 -7.76 22.04 -11.10
C VAL A 100 -9.24 22.38 -11.06
N GLU A 101 -9.60 23.40 -10.27
CA GLU A 101 -11.00 23.80 -10.05
C GLU A 101 -11.65 24.27 -11.36
N GLN A 102 -10.94 25.11 -12.12
CA GLN A 102 -11.37 25.54 -13.44
C GLN A 102 -11.45 24.36 -14.42
N GLY A 103 -12.67 24.01 -14.83
CA GLY A 103 -12.93 22.88 -15.71
C GLY A 103 -12.92 21.52 -15.05
N SER A 104 -12.82 21.43 -13.73
CA SER A 104 -12.85 20.18 -12.92
C SER A 104 -11.89 19.11 -13.46
N LYS A 105 -10.66 19.52 -13.78
CA LYS A 105 -9.63 18.62 -14.34
C LYS A 105 -8.84 17.95 -13.22
N THR A 106 -8.43 16.70 -13.45
CA THR A 106 -7.54 15.97 -12.56
C THR A 106 -6.35 15.41 -13.33
N ILE A 107 -5.14 15.73 -12.88
CA ILE A 107 -3.88 15.20 -13.42
C ILE A 107 -3.29 14.30 -12.35
N LYS A 108 -2.90 13.08 -12.72
CA LYS A 108 -2.28 12.10 -11.81
C LYS A 108 -0.86 11.79 -12.26
N ILE A 109 0.09 11.93 -11.34
CA ILE A 109 1.51 11.64 -11.55
C ILE A 109 1.93 10.66 -10.47
N ASN A 110 2.21 9.42 -10.86
CA ASN A 110 2.55 8.35 -9.93
C ASN A 110 3.99 7.89 -10.14
N GLU A 111 4.74 7.81 -9.06
CA GLU A 111 6.07 7.20 -9.08
C GLU A 111 5.99 5.67 -9.12
N ALA A 112 7.04 5.05 -9.66
CA ALA A 112 7.15 3.59 -9.75
C ALA A 112 7.27 2.92 -8.37
N GLY A 113 7.93 3.58 -7.43
CA GLY A 113 8.29 3.04 -6.13
C GLY A 113 9.73 2.52 -6.06
N PRO A 114 10.20 2.13 -4.88
CA PRO A 114 11.56 1.65 -4.68
C PRO A 114 11.81 0.30 -5.34
N GLN A 115 13.05 0.08 -5.77
CA GLN A 115 13.53 -1.25 -6.13
C GLN A 115 13.69 -2.07 -4.86
N ILE A 116 13.01 -3.22 -4.78
CA ILE A 116 13.10 -4.14 -3.63
C ILE A 116 14.16 -5.19 -3.90
N SER A 117 15.09 -5.36 -2.96
CA SER A 117 16.12 -6.40 -3.02
C SER A 117 15.58 -7.76 -2.60
N ALA A 118 16.32 -8.82 -2.92
CA ALA A 118 15.97 -10.18 -2.52
C ALA A 118 15.96 -10.34 -0.98
N GLU A 119 16.87 -9.66 -0.27
CA GLU A 119 16.98 -9.68 1.18
C GLU A 119 15.77 -8.99 1.83
N GLU A 120 15.34 -7.84 1.29
CA GLU A 120 14.16 -7.12 1.78
C GLU A 120 12.88 -7.92 1.53
N CYS A 121 12.76 -8.53 0.34
CA CYS A 121 11.66 -9.43 0.01
C CYS A 121 11.60 -10.62 0.99
N LYS A 122 12.76 -11.22 1.31
CA LYS A 122 12.85 -12.33 2.27
C LYS A 122 12.50 -11.89 3.70
N ALA A 123 12.91 -10.71 4.12
CA ALA A 123 12.54 -10.14 5.43
C ALA A 123 11.02 -9.96 5.54
N PHE A 124 10.38 -9.41 4.49
CA PHE A 124 8.93 -9.28 4.41
C PHE A 124 8.22 -10.65 4.42
N GLU A 125 8.67 -11.61 3.61
CA GLU A 125 8.15 -12.97 3.60
C GLU A 125 8.13 -13.57 5.01
N ASN A 126 9.24 -13.49 5.72
CA ASN A 126 9.33 -14.03 7.08
C ASN A 126 8.32 -13.39 8.05
N MET A 127 8.10 -12.08 7.95
CA MET A 127 7.09 -11.39 8.76
C MET A 127 5.67 -11.81 8.39
N LEU A 128 5.36 -11.87 7.09
CA LEU A 128 4.05 -12.27 6.61
C LEU A 128 3.70 -13.71 7.02
N LEU A 129 4.65 -14.65 6.91
CA LEU A 129 4.43 -16.04 7.31
C LEU A 129 4.17 -16.20 8.81
N LYS A 130 4.88 -15.44 9.67
CA LYS A 130 4.58 -15.41 11.11
C LYS A 130 3.16 -14.94 11.40
N GLN A 131 2.67 -13.96 10.63
CA GLN A 131 1.29 -13.48 10.78
C GLN A 131 0.29 -14.49 10.22
N ALA A 132 0.58 -15.10 9.07
CA ALA A 132 -0.26 -16.12 8.43
C ALA A 132 -0.49 -17.36 9.32
N GLN A 133 0.51 -17.77 10.10
CA GLN A 133 0.40 -18.88 11.05
C GLN A 133 -0.64 -18.66 12.16
N LYS A 134 -1.01 -17.42 12.43
CA LYS A 134 -2.09 -17.11 13.38
C LYS A 134 -3.50 -17.35 12.79
N GLY A 135 -3.57 -17.69 11.50
CA GLY A 135 -4.82 -17.80 10.77
C GLY A 135 -5.39 -16.43 10.38
N GLY A 136 -6.62 -16.41 9.87
CA GLY A 136 -7.29 -15.19 9.41
C GLY A 136 -7.15 -14.98 7.92
N PHE A 137 -7.29 -13.73 7.49
CA PHE A 137 -7.23 -13.35 6.09
C PHE A 137 -5.93 -12.60 5.77
N VAL A 138 -5.33 -12.90 4.63
CA VAL A 138 -4.29 -12.09 3.98
C VAL A 138 -4.89 -11.52 2.71
N VAL A 139 -5.02 -10.21 2.65
CA VAL A 139 -5.59 -9.45 1.53
C VAL A 139 -4.47 -8.72 0.81
N LEU A 140 -4.02 -9.26 -0.32
CA LEU A 140 -3.08 -8.55 -1.19
C LEU A 140 -3.85 -7.57 -2.06
N ALA A 141 -3.50 -6.28 -2.00
CA ALA A 141 -4.15 -5.27 -2.82
C ALA A 141 -3.16 -4.24 -3.39
N GLY A 142 -3.31 -3.95 -4.69
CA GLY A 142 -2.52 -2.96 -5.43
C GLY A 142 -1.46 -3.56 -6.34
N LYS A 143 -0.49 -2.72 -6.73
CA LYS A 143 0.60 -3.08 -7.65
C LYS A 143 1.86 -3.52 -6.92
N ASN A 144 2.65 -4.32 -7.59
CA ASN A 144 3.99 -4.66 -7.14
C ASN A 144 4.95 -3.46 -7.30
N PRO A 145 5.96 -3.32 -6.43
CA PRO A 145 7.08 -2.42 -6.65
C PRO A 145 8.07 -3.02 -7.66
N PRO A 146 8.99 -2.23 -8.22
CA PRO A 146 10.14 -2.75 -8.93
C PRO A 146 10.91 -3.79 -8.09
N GLY A 147 11.38 -4.85 -8.73
CA GLY A 147 12.08 -5.97 -8.07
C GLY A 147 11.20 -7.11 -7.58
N ILE A 148 9.86 -6.97 -7.61
CA ILE A 148 8.91 -8.04 -7.31
C ILE A 148 8.01 -8.27 -8.52
N ASP A 149 8.12 -9.43 -9.13
CA ASP A 149 7.25 -9.85 -10.23
C ASP A 149 6.02 -10.63 -9.77
N GLY A 150 5.13 -10.97 -10.71
CA GLY A 150 3.91 -11.73 -10.43
C GLY A 150 4.19 -13.10 -9.85
N LYS A 151 5.22 -13.80 -10.36
CA LYS A 151 5.60 -15.14 -9.89
C LYS A 151 6.06 -15.11 -8.43
N MET A 152 6.88 -14.13 -8.07
CA MET A 152 7.32 -13.94 -6.67
C MET A 152 6.12 -13.65 -5.75
N THR A 153 5.18 -12.84 -6.23
CA THR A 153 3.97 -12.51 -5.48
C THR A 153 3.10 -13.74 -5.24
N ILE A 154 2.91 -14.57 -6.26
CA ILE A 154 2.14 -15.83 -6.15
C ILE A 154 2.81 -16.80 -5.18
N ASP A 155 4.14 -17.00 -5.30
CA ASP A 155 4.89 -17.85 -4.38
C ASP A 155 4.72 -17.41 -2.92
N LEU A 156 4.80 -16.11 -2.67
CA LEU A 156 4.54 -15.51 -1.36
C LEU A 156 3.14 -15.82 -0.83
N LEU A 157 2.11 -15.66 -1.66
CA LEU A 157 0.72 -15.93 -1.28
C LEU A 157 0.46 -17.42 -1.04
N LEU A 158 1.03 -18.31 -1.86
CA LEU A 158 0.93 -19.75 -1.67
C LEU A 158 1.57 -20.19 -0.35
N LYS A 159 2.74 -19.65 -0.02
CA LYS A 159 3.39 -19.89 1.29
C LYS A 159 2.52 -19.39 2.45
N ALA A 160 1.92 -18.21 2.34
CA ALA A 160 1.02 -17.69 3.36
C ALA A 160 -0.24 -18.57 3.52
N LYS A 161 -0.79 -19.08 2.41
CA LYS A 161 -1.91 -20.05 2.42
C LYS A 161 -1.53 -21.34 3.11
N GLN A 162 -0.35 -21.89 2.78
CA GLN A 162 0.18 -23.10 3.42
C GLN A 162 0.43 -22.92 4.91
N ALA A 163 0.81 -21.71 5.33
CA ALA A 163 1.01 -21.35 6.72
C ALA A 163 -0.31 -21.22 7.51
N GLY A 164 -1.47 -21.17 6.85
CA GLY A 164 -2.79 -21.18 7.50
C GLY A 164 -3.70 -19.99 7.19
N ALA A 165 -3.27 -19.01 6.38
CA ALA A 165 -4.09 -17.87 6.01
C ALA A 165 -5.10 -18.20 4.90
N LYS A 166 -6.23 -17.48 4.91
CA LYS A 166 -7.15 -17.39 3.78
C LYS A 166 -6.72 -16.22 2.89
N ILE A 167 -6.54 -16.46 1.61
CA ILE A 167 -5.99 -15.46 0.68
C ILE A 167 -7.11 -14.77 -0.09
N VAL A 168 -7.02 -13.44 -0.15
CA VAL A 168 -7.84 -12.57 -1.01
C VAL A 168 -6.89 -11.71 -1.85
N VAL A 169 -7.18 -11.57 -3.15
CA VAL A 169 -6.31 -10.83 -4.09
C VAL A 169 -7.11 -9.79 -4.87
N ASP A 170 -6.65 -8.54 -4.83
CA ASP A 170 -7.07 -7.44 -5.70
C ASP A 170 -5.81 -6.76 -6.27
N SER A 171 -5.21 -7.35 -7.29
CA SER A 171 -3.94 -6.89 -7.84
C SER A 171 -4.00 -6.64 -9.35
N GLU A 172 -3.41 -5.53 -9.77
CA GLU A 172 -3.18 -5.22 -11.19
C GLU A 172 -1.89 -5.86 -11.71
N SER A 173 -1.08 -6.45 -10.85
CA SER A 173 0.19 -7.11 -11.19
C SER A 173 0.05 -8.63 -11.41
N LEU A 174 -1.16 -9.17 -11.24
CA LEU A 174 -1.47 -10.59 -11.41
C LEU A 174 -2.63 -10.75 -12.40
N THR A 175 -2.52 -11.76 -13.27
CA THR A 175 -3.62 -12.16 -14.15
C THR A 175 -4.52 -13.18 -13.45
N LEU A 176 -5.75 -13.34 -13.94
CA LEU A 176 -6.68 -14.34 -13.39
C LEU A 176 -6.13 -15.76 -13.58
N GLU A 177 -5.44 -16.03 -14.69
CA GLU A 177 -4.83 -17.32 -15.00
C GLU A 177 -3.70 -17.70 -14.02
N GLU A 178 -3.02 -16.70 -13.46
CA GLU A 178 -1.96 -16.90 -12.46
C GLU A 178 -2.51 -17.17 -11.05
N VAL A 179 -3.75 -16.79 -10.77
CA VAL A 179 -4.34 -16.86 -9.42
C VAL A 179 -5.27 -18.08 -9.26
N VAL A 180 -5.78 -18.66 -10.34
CA VAL A 180 -6.67 -19.80 -10.37
C VAL A 180 -5.90 -21.09 -10.53
#